data_5c8ff09875019ecdf4aed4998e9f22c3
#
_entry.id   5c8ff09875019ecdf4aed4998e9f22c3
#
_cell.length_a   1.000
_cell.length_b   1.000
_cell.length_c   1.000
_cell.angle_alpha   90.00
_cell.angle_beta   90.00
_cell.angle_gamma   90.00
#
_symmetry.space_group_name_H-M   'P 1'
#
loop_
_entity.id
_entity.type
_entity.pdbx_description
1 polymer ?
#
loop_
_entity_poly.entity_id
_entity_poly.type
_entity_poly.pdbx_seq_one_letter_code
_entity_poly.pdbx_strand_id
1 'polypeptide(L)'
;KFVNQLVIDGEHHRIPDGIVFVNGLPLVVLEFKNAIKQNTTIENAFKQLTVRYRRDIPKLFRYNAFVVISDGVNNKVGSLFAPYEFFYGWHKVEATDSILDGAFDTMFTMMRGLFRKERLLDVLHNFIYLPDTPKDEDKIVCRYPQYFATTQLFNNILKHSRLNPDGDGKGGTYFGATGCGKS
;
A
#
# COMPACT_ATOMS: atom_id res chain seq x y z
N LYS A 1 -6.70 -9.30 -11.33
CA LYS A 1 -7.11 -10.63 -10.84
C LYS A 1 -6.46 -10.90 -9.49
N PHE A 2 -7.21 -11.39 -8.51
CA PHE A 2 -6.68 -11.90 -7.25
C PHE A 2 -6.56 -13.43 -7.34
N VAL A 3 -5.45 -13.96 -6.86
CA VAL A 3 -5.18 -15.40 -6.77
C VAL A 3 -4.73 -15.70 -5.35
N ASN A 4 -5.40 -16.63 -4.69
CA ASN A 4 -5.05 -17.09 -3.36
C ASN A 4 -4.26 -18.41 -3.43
N GLN A 5 -3.36 -18.60 -2.49
CA GLN A 5 -2.59 -19.83 -2.27
C GLN A 5 -1.96 -20.41 -3.54
N LEU A 6 -1.37 -19.54 -4.36
CA LEU A 6 -0.63 -19.99 -5.55
C LEU A 6 0.68 -20.66 -5.13
N VAL A 7 0.87 -21.91 -5.55
CA VAL A 7 2.15 -22.61 -5.35
C VAL A 7 3.20 -22.03 -6.30
N ILE A 8 4.31 -21.60 -5.76
CA ILE A 8 5.43 -21.04 -6.53
C ILE A 8 6.68 -21.85 -6.24
N ASP A 9 7.30 -22.34 -7.30
CA ASP A 9 8.53 -23.08 -7.27
C ASP A 9 9.74 -22.17 -7.44
N GLY A 10 10.66 -22.23 -6.49
CA GLY A 10 11.92 -21.51 -6.47
C GLY A 10 13.00 -22.36 -5.82
N GLU A 11 13.87 -21.79 -5.00
CA GLU A 11 14.80 -22.58 -4.16
C GLU A 11 14.03 -23.49 -3.21
N HIS A 12 12.87 -23.02 -2.75
CA HIS A 12 11.91 -23.81 -1.99
C HIS A 12 10.50 -23.51 -2.48
N HIS A 13 9.60 -24.48 -2.39
CA HIS A 13 8.18 -24.25 -2.62
C HIS A 13 7.63 -23.25 -1.60
N ARG A 14 6.92 -22.23 -2.09
CA ARG A 14 6.24 -21.23 -1.25
C ARG A 14 4.83 -21.00 -1.75
N ILE A 15 3.94 -20.71 -0.82
CA ILE A 15 2.52 -20.49 -1.08
C ILE A 15 2.13 -19.17 -0.41
N PRO A 16 2.26 -18.02 -1.09
CA PRO A 16 1.72 -16.77 -0.60
C PRO A 16 0.20 -16.84 -0.42
N ASP A 17 -0.32 -16.23 0.63
CA ASP A 17 -1.75 -16.25 0.91
C ASP A 17 -2.57 -15.55 -0.18
N GLY A 18 -2.04 -14.49 -0.77
CA GLY A 18 -2.69 -13.82 -1.88
C GLY A 18 -1.73 -13.05 -2.79
N ILE A 19 -2.07 -13.02 -4.07
CA ILE A 19 -1.34 -12.23 -5.07
C ILE A 19 -2.34 -11.47 -5.93
N VAL A 20 -2.14 -10.17 -6.08
CA VAL A 20 -2.90 -9.34 -7.02
C VAL A 20 -2.12 -9.19 -8.31
N PHE A 21 -2.71 -9.65 -9.38
CA PHE A 21 -2.19 -9.51 -10.74
C PHE A 21 -2.90 -8.37 -11.48
N VAL A 22 -2.12 -7.51 -12.10
CA VAL A 22 -2.60 -6.48 -13.04
C VAL A 22 -1.92 -6.75 -14.37
N ASN A 23 -2.70 -6.97 -15.43
CA ASN A 23 -2.21 -7.31 -16.77
C ASN A 23 -1.18 -8.47 -16.78
N GLY A 24 -1.40 -9.48 -15.92
CA GLY A 24 -0.52 -10.65 -15.83
C GLY A 24 0.72 -10.45 -14.93
N LEU A 25 1.00 -9.25 -14.45
CA LEU A 25 2.12 -8.97 -13.56
C LEU A 25 1.70 -9.12 -12.08
N PRO A 26 2.47 -9.83 -11.24
CA PRO A 26 2.21 -9.98 -9.81
C PRO A 26 2.65 -8.72 -9.05
N LEU A 27 1.76 -7.73 -8.96
CA LEU A 27 2.13 -6.42 -8.43
C LEU A 27 1.99 -6.31 -6.91
N VAL A 28 1.06 -7.05 -6.30
CA VAL A 28 0.87 -7.01 -4.84
C VAL A 28 0.89 -8.42 -4.27
N VAL A 29 1.66 -8.64 -3.22
CA VAL A 29 1.70 -9.90 -2.47
C VAL A 29 1.14 -9.66 -1.08
N LEU A 30 0.23 -10.54 -0.64
CA LEU A 30 -0.42 -10.47 0.65
C LEU A 30 -0.02 -11.69 1.49
N GLU A 31 0.25 -11.46 2.77
CA GLU A 31 0.54 -12.51 3.74
C GLU A 31 -0.28 -12.28 5.01
N PHE A 32 -1.00 -13.33 5.42
CA PHE A 32 -1.89 -13.29 6.56
C PHE A 32 -1.37 -14.18 7.68
N LYS A 33 -1.55 -13.74 8.91
CA LYS A 33 -1.30 -14.53 10.10
C LYS A 33 -2.57 -14.60 10.94
N ASN A 34 -2.71 -15.68 11.68
CA ASN A 34 -3.87 -15.85 12.56
C ASN A 34 -3.50 -15.31 13.95
N ALA A 35 -4.14 -14.23 14.39
CA ALA A 35 -3.94 -13.62 15.70
C ALA A 35 -4.30 -14.56 16.88
N ILE A 36 -5.12 -15.61 16.63
CA ILE A 36 -5.55 -16.57 17.67
C ILE A 36 -4.44 -17.58 18.01
N LYS A 37 -3.50 -17.81 17.09
CA LYS A 37 -2.38 -18.72 17.36
C LYS A 37 -1.35 -18.03 18.25
N GLN A 38 -1.06 -18.64 19.41
CA GLN A 38 -0.01 -18.19 20.32
C GLN A 38 1.31 -17.97 19.55
N ASN A 39 1.97 -16.84 19.81
CA ASN A 39 3.25 -16.43 19.23
C ASN A 39 3.23 -16.09 17.71
N THR A 40 2.07 -15.81 17.12
CA THR A 40 2.01 -15.40 15.72
C THR A 40 1.58 -13.93 15.62
N THR A 41 2.46 -13.07 15.15
CA THR A 41 2.25 -11.62 15.04
C THR A 41 2.30 -11.16 13.60
N ILE A 42 1.82 -9.95 13.35
CA ILE A 42 1.93 -9.30 12.03
C ILE A 42 3.42 -9.16 11.60
N GLU A 43 4.36 -9.06 12.55
CA GLU A 43 5.80 -9.05 12.24
C GLU A 43 6.27 -10.38 11.66
N ASN A 44 5.61 -11.50 11.98
CA ASN A 44 5.92 -12.79 11.37
C ASN A 44 5.52 -12.80 9.89
N ALA A 45 4.41 -12.15 9.51
CA ALA A 45 4.04 -11.93 8.12
C ALA A 45 5.08 -11.06 7.40
N PHE A 46 5.52 -9.97 8.04
CA PHE A 46 6.57 -9.11 7.53
C PHE A 46 7.87 -9.89 7.25
N LYS A 47 8.39 -10.63 8.24
CA LYS A 47 9.62 -11.44 8.09
C LYS A 47 9.46 -12.53 7.03
N GLN A 48 8.27 -13.09 6.89
CA GLN A 48 7.99 -14.12 5.88
C GLN A 48 8.11 -13.55 4.47
N LEU A 49 7.55 -12.38 4.19
CA LEU A 49 7.65 -11.71 2.90
C LEU A 49 9.06 -11.18 2.63
N THR A 50 9.59 -10.37 3.55
CA THR A 50 10.81 -9.60 3.30
C THR A 50 12.09 -10.42 3.39
N VAL A 51 12.08 -11.53 4.12
CA VAL A 51 13.24 -12.41 4.29
C VAL A 51 13.06 -13.73 3.57
N ARG A 52 12.03 -14.53 3.95
CA ARG A 52 11.89 -15.88 3.42
C ARG A 52 11.51 -15.91 1.94
N TYR A 53 10.41 -15.26 1.58
CA TYR A 53 9.92 -15.31 0.20
C TYR A 53 10.86 -14.58 -0.75
N ARG A 54 11.45 -13.47 -0.30
CA ARG A 54 12.45 -12.74 -1.08
C ARG A 54 13.67 -13.62 -1.42
N ARG A 55 14.10 -14.48 -0.50
CA ARG A 55 15.18 -15.45 -0.74
C ARG A 55 14.73 -16.62 -1.62
N ASP A 56 13.59 -17.23 -1.26
CA ASP A 56 13.19 -18.53 -1.79
C ASP A 56 12.50 -18.44 -3.16
N ILE A 57 11.76 -17.35 -3.41
CA ILE A 57 11.00 -17.11 -4.65
C ILE A 57 11.19 -15.66 -5.18
N PRO A 58 12.45 -15.22 -5.40
CA PRO A 58 12.74 -13.82 -5.75
C PRO A 58 12.06 -13.36 -7.04
N LYS A 59 11.81 -14.28 -7.98
CA LYS A 59 11.15 -13.97 -9.26
C LYS A 59 9.73 -13.40 -9.09
N LEU A 60 9.02 -13.77 -8.01
CA LEU A 60 7.69 -13.23 -7.70
C LEU A 60 7.76 -11.71 -7.48
N PHE A 61 8.84 -11.23 -6.90
CA PHE A 61 8.99 -9.83 -6.47
C PHE A 61 9.62 -8.91 -7.52
N ARG A 62 9.99 -9.45 -8.69
CA ARG A 62 10.60 -8.67 -9.77
C ARG A 62 9.77 -7.46 -10.20
N TYR A 63 8.44 -7.61 -10.18
CA TYR A 63 7.49 -6.57 -10.56
C TYR A 63 6.65 -6.09 -9.36
N ASN A 64 7.03 -6.49 -8.14
CA ASN A 64 6.26 -6.15 -6.96
C ASN A 64 6.19 -4.63 -6.76
N ALA A 65 4.99 -4.10 -6.64
CA ALA A 65 4.75 -2.70 -6.33
C ALA A 65 4.81 -2.44 -4.82
N PHE A 66 4.02 -3.21 -4.07
CA PHE A 66 3.99 -3.17 -2.61
C PHE A 66 3.50 -4.50 -2.05
N VAL A 67 3.58 -4.65 -0.74
CA VAL A 67 3.12 -5.84 -0.02
C VAL A 67 2.12 -5.47 1.07
N VAL A 68 1.26 -6.42 1.42
CA VAL A 68 0.28 -6.31 2.51
C VAL A 68 0.55 -7.39 3.53
N ILE A 69 0.58 -7.02 4.79
CA ILE A 69 0.69 -7.91 5.93
C ILE A 69 -0.51 -7.74 6.85
N SER A 70 -0.98 -8.84 7.43
CA SER A 70 -2.12 -8.83 8.34
C SER A 70 -2.03 -9.95 9.37
N ASP A 71 -2.53 -9.69 10.57
CA ASP A 71 -2.81 -10.70 11.58
C ASP A 71 -4.33 -10.89 11.84
N GLY A 72 -5.15 -10.28 10.98
CA GLY A 72 -6.61 -10.28 11.09
C GLY A 72 -7.16 -9.09 11.89
N VAL A 73 -6.34 -8.47 12.72
CA VAL A 73 -6.66 -7.26 13.49
C VAL A 73 -5.95 -6.05 12.90
N ASN A 74 -4.64 -6.19 12.73
CA ASN A 74 -3.79 -5.16 12.15
C ASN A 74 -3.53 -5.47 10.68
N ASN A 75 -3.74 -4.47 9.84
CA ASN A 75 -3.55 -4.58 8.40
C ASN A 75 -2.66 -3.45 7.92
N LYS A 76 -1.51 -3.80 7.36
CA LYS A 76 -0.50 -2.81 6.96
C LYS A 76 -0.03 -3.02 5.53
N VAL A 77 0.28 -1.91 4.88
CA VAL A 77 0.84 -1.82 3.53
C VAL A 77 2.22 -1.21 3.60
N GLY A 78 3.13 -1.70 2.80
CA GLY A 78 4.47 -1.12 2.70
C GLY A 78 5.25 -1.64 1.50
N SER A 79 6.41 -1.05 1.28
CA SER A 79 7.38 -1.55 0.30
C SER A 79 8.05 -2.82 0.82
N LEU A 80 8.35 -3.77 -0.08
CA LEU A 80 9.13 -4.96 0.24
C LEU A 80 10.51 -4.63 0.85
N PHE A 81 11.07 -3.47 0.51
CA PHE A 81 12.40 -3.04 0.91
C PHE A 81 12.40 -2.16 2.17
N ALA A 82 11.23 -1.68 2.59
CA ALA A 82 11.11 -0.80 3.74
C ALA A 82 11.22 -1.55 5.07
N PRO A 83 11.83 -0.98 6.12
CA PRO A 83 11.72 -1.46 7.49
C PRO A 83 10.27 -1.53 7.96
N TYR A 84 9.99 -2.39 8.95
CA TYR A 84 8.63 -2.62 9.46
C TYR A 84 7.93 -1.35 9.96
N GLU A 85 8.67 -0.41 10.49
CA GLU A 85 8.16 0.88 10.98
C GLU A 85 7.53 1.76 9.88
N PHE A 86 7.85 1.49 8.61
CA PHE A 86 7.27 2.17 7.45
C PHE A 86 6.07 1.42 6.83
N PHE A 87 5.56 0.41 7.51
CA PHE A 87 4.32 -0.26 7.14
C PHE A 87 3.14 0.39 7.88
N TYR A 88 2.16 0.87 7.13
CA TYR A 88 1.03 1.64 7.66
C TYR A 88 -0.31 1.04 7.25
N GLY A 89 -1.32 1.22 8.12
CA GLY A 89 -2.69 0.89 7.80
C GLY A 89 -3.30 1.81 6.75
N TRP A 90 -4.27 1.29 6.01
CA TRP A 90 -5.12 2.10 5.13
C TRP A 90 -6.50 2.22 5.77
N HIS A 91 -6.80 3.38 6.38
CA HIS A 91 -7.93 3.54 7.31
C HIS A 91 -9.13 4.30 6.75
N LYS A 92 -9.16 4.61 5.44
CA LYS A 92 -10.28 5.32 4.81
C LYS A 92 -10.63 4.73 3.46
N VAL A 93 -11.93 4.69 3.16
CA VAL A 93 -12.43 4.41 1.81
C VAL A 93 -12.49 5.70 1.01
N GLU A 94 -13.05 6.77 1.60
CA GLU A 94 -13.11 8.10 0.99
C GLU A 94 -12.44 9.14 1.90
N ALA A 95 -12.07 10.28 1.32
CA ALA A 95 -11.37 11.36 2.04
C ALA A 95 -12.13 11.88 3.26
N THR A 96 -13.47 11.89 3.16
CA THR A 96 -14.38 12.41 4.18
C THR A 96 -14.72 11.43 5.28
N ASP A 97 -14.32 10.16 5.15
CA ASP A 97 -14.64 9.14 6.13
C ASP A 97 -13.97 9.43 7.48
N SER A 98 -14.68 9.11 8.57
CA SER A 98 -14.05 8.97 9.88
C SER A 98 -13.23 7.68 9.94
N ILE A 99 -12.20 7.68 10.78
CA ILE A 99 -11.41 6.47 11.02
C ILE A 99 -12.24 5.53 11.89
N LEU A 100 -12.44 4.29 11.44
CA LEU A 100 -13.13 3.25 12.19
C LEU A 100 -12.09 2.43 12.97
N ASP A 101 -12.34 2.24 14.26
CA ASP A 101 -11.41 1.57 15.18
C ASP A 101 -11.68 0.05 15.33
N GLY A 102 -12.66 -0.50 14.63
CA GLY A 102 -13.02 -1.93 14.67
C GLY A 102 -11.99 -2.81 13.92
N ALA A 103 -11.54 -3.90 14.55
CA ALA A 103 -10.51 -4.79 13.98
C ALA A 103 -10.90 -5.37 12.61
N PHE A 104 -12.14 -5.83 12.45
CA PHE A 104 -12.65 -6.36 11.17
C PHE A 104 -12.86 -5.26 10.12
N ASP A 105 -13.21 -4.05 10.56
CA ASP A 105 -13.46 -2.92 9.67
C ASP A 105 -12.17 -2.45 8.99
N THR A 106 -11.00 -2.63 9.61
CA THR A 106 -9.72 -2.19 9.05
C THR A 106 -9.33 -2.96 7.78
N MET A 107 -9.55 -4.28 7.71
CA MET A 107 -9.29 -5.07 6.50
C MET A 107 -10.27 -4.69 5.39
N PHE A 108 -11.57 -4.60 5.70
CA PHE A 108 -12.59 -4.21 4.72
C PHE A 108 -12.35 -2.78 4.22
N THR A 109 -11.95 -1.87 5.10
CA THR A 109 -11.59 -0.50 4.74
C THR A 109 -10.39 -0.47 3.81
N MET A 110 -9.34 -1.25 4.07
CA MET A 110 -8.21 -1.39 3.16
C MET A 110 -8.65 -1.96 1.80
N MET A 111 -9.46 -3.02 1.77
CA MET A 111 -9.92 -3.63 0.53
C MET A 111 -10.79 -2.68 -0.29
N ARG A 112 -11.74 -1.98 0.33
CA ARG A 112 -12.61 -1.02 -0.35
C ARG A 112 -11.89 0.30 -0.67
N GLY A 113 -10.94 0.68 0.14
CA GLY A 113 -10.12 1.88 -0.03
C GLY A 113 -9.01 1.67 -1.05
N LEU A 114 -7.93 1.00 -0.66
CA LEU A 114 -6.73 0.85 -1.50
C LEU A 114 -6.97 -0.04 -2.73
N PHE A 115 -7.71 -1.14 -2.59
CA PHE A 115 -7.89 -2.13 -3.66
C PHE A 115 -9.09 -1.87 -4.58
N ARG A 116 -9.78 -0.74 -4.43
CA ARG A 116 -10.70 -0.26 -5.49
C ARG A 116 -9.90 -0.07 -6.77
N LYS A 117 -10.38 -0.61 -7.89
CA LYS A 117 -9.60 -0.72 -9.14
C LYS A 117 -8.98 0.60 -9.59
N GLU A 118 -9.77 1.65 -9.61
CA GLU A 118 -9.32 2.99 -10.03
C GLU A 118 -8.24 3.53 -9.10
N ARG A 119 -8.42 3.38 -7.79
CA ARG A 119 -7.46 3.85 -6.80
C ARG A 119 -6.18 3.02 -6.80
N LEU A 120 -6.30 1.68 -6.91
CA LEU A 120 -5.14 0.82 -7.03
C LEU A 120 -4.28 1.21 -8.24
N LEU A 121 -4.91 1.43 -9.40
CA LEU A 121 -4.19 1.85 -10.60
C LEU A 121 -3.56 3.23 -10.44
N ASP A 122 -4.26 4.16 -9.80
CA ASP A 122 -3.73 5.49 -9.51
C ASP A 122 -2.53 5.43 -8.55
N VAL A 123 -2.63 4.63 -7.48
CA VAL A 123 -1.50 4.41 -6.55
C VAL A 123 -0.30 3.79 -7.27
N LEU A 124 -0.52 2.78 -8.11
CA LEU A 124 0.53 2.12 -8.89
C LEU A 124 1.22 3.07 -9.86
N HIS A 125 0.48 4.00 -10.46
CA HIS A 125 0.99 4.92 -11.48
C HIS A 125 1.61 6.19 -10.89
N ASN A 126 1.00 6.77 -9.84
CA ASN A 126 1.32 8.12 -9.39
C ASN A 126 1.88 8.20 -7.97
N PHE A 127 1.76 7.13 -7.16
CA PHE A 127 2.03 7.20 -5.72
C PHE A 127 3.06 6.16 -5.22
N ILE A 128 3.84 5.62 -6.14
CA ILE A 128 5.04 4.84 -5.85
C ILE A 128 6.23 5.63 -6.36
N TYR A 129 7.14 5.96 -5.46
CA TYR A 129 8.35 6.71 -5.77
C TYR A 129 9.58 5.80 -5.66
N LEU A 130 10.40 5.86 -6.68
CA LEU A 130 11.71 5.19 -6.73
C LEU A 130 12.77 6.29 -6.65
N PRO A 131 13.41 6.52 -5.49
CA PRO A 131 14.44 7.52 -5.35
C PRO A 131 15.64 7.19 -6.24
N ASP A 132 16.22 8.20 -6.87
CA ASP A 132 17.43 8.07 -7.64
C ASP A 132 18.66 8.15 -6.70
N THR A 133 18.74 7.19 -5.78
CA THR A 133 19.84 7.11 -4.82
C THR A 133 20.75 5.94 -5.18
N PRO A 134 22.10 6.14 -5.26
CA PRO A 134 23.02 5.10 -5.71
C PRO A 134 23.16 3.91 -4.75
N LYS A 135 22.56 3.95 -3.58
CA LYS A 135 22.91 3.03 -2.51
C LYS A 135 21.90 1.94 -2.20
N ASP A 136 20.60 2.11 -2.49
CA ASP A 136 19.61 1.17 -1.99
C ASP A 136 18.44 0.97 -2.95
N GLU A 137 17.91 -0.23 -2.96
CA GLU A 137 16.67 -0.61 -3.63
C GLU A 137 15.46 0.04 -2.94
N ASP A 138 15.52 1.36 -2.73
CA ASP A 138 14.47 2.08 -2.05
C ASP A 138 13.25 2.22 -2.94
N LYS A 139 12.11 1.86 -2.39
CA LYS A 139 10.80 2.09 -2.98
C LYS A 139 9.89 2.64 -1.91
N ILE A 140 9.32 3.79 -2.16
CA ILE A 140 8.41 4.48 -1.24
C ILE A 140 6.98 4.34 -1.76
N VAL A 141 6.10 3.83 -0.91
CA VAL A 141 4.66 3.72 -1.18
C VAL A 141 3.94 4.75 -0.32
N CYS A 142 3.04 5.53 -0.91
CA CYS A 142 2.30 6.54 -0.18
C CYS A 142 1.42 5.95 0.92
N ARG A 143 1.17 6.73 1.96
CA ARG A 143 0.16 6.47 2.98
C ARG A 143 -1.20 7.04 2.54
N TYR A 144 -2.31 6.50 3.07
CA TYR A 144 -3.64 7.00 2.71
C TYR A 144 -3.84 8.52 2.93
N PRO A 145 -3.27 9.17 3.99
CA PRO A 145 -3.42 10.61 4.14
C PRO A 145 -2.72 11.40 3.03
N GLN A 146 -1.54 10.93 2.59
CA GLN A 146 -0.82 11.54 1.48
C GLN A 146 -1.61 11.40 0.18
N TYR A 147 -2.14 10.21 -0.11
CA TYR A 147 -2.98 9.97 -1.28
C TYR A 147 -4.15 10.95 -1.33
N PHE A 148 -4.97 11.00 -0.28
CA PHE A 148 -6.16 11.85 -0.26
C PHE A 148 -5.82 13.34 -0.28
N ALA A 149 -4.80 13.76 0.46
CA ALA A 149 -4.37 15.16 0.48
C ALA A 149 -3.88 15.62 -0.90
N THR A 150 -3.02 14.82 -1.54
CA THR A 150 -2.49 15.14 -2.87
C THR A 150 -3.60 15.18 -3.91
N THR A 151 -4.49 14.18 -3.91
CA THR A 151 -5.61 14.12 -4.87
C THR A 151 -6.56 15.32 -4.70
N GLN A 152 -6.90 15.68 -3.46
CA GLN A 152 -7.75 16.85 -3.19
C GLN A 152 -7.06 18.15 -3.59
N LEU A 153 -5.79 18.32 -3.26
CA LEU A 153 -5.02 19.50 -3.62
C LEU A 153 -4.90 19.63 -5.15
N PHE A 154 -4.59 18.55 -5.83
CA PHE A 154 -4.50 18.52 -7.30
C PHE A 154 -5.84 18.91 -7.95
N ASN A 155 -6.94 18.33 -7.51
CA ASN A 155 -8.27 18.67 -8.01
C ASN A 155 -8.64 20.14 -7.75
N ASN A 156 -8.25 20.67 -6.58
CA ASN A 156 -8.46 22.05 -6.26
C ASN A 156 -7.64 22.98 -7.15
N ILE A 157 -6.37 22.66 -7.40
CA ILE A 157 -5.51 23.40 -8.33
C ILE A 157 -6.12 23.42 -9.73
N LEU A 158 -6.57 22.28 -10.23
CA LEU A 158 -7.20 22.20 -11.54
C LEU A 158 -8.46 23.06 -11.62
N LYS A 159 -9.33 23.00 -10.60
CA LYS A 159 -10.58 23.78 -10.55
C LYS A 159 -10.32 25.29 -10.54
N HIS A 160 -9.32 25.73 -9.80
CA HIS A 160 -8.99 27.15 -9.62
C HIS A 160 -7.89 27.64 -10.57
N SER A 161 -7.45 26.81 -11.52
CA SER A 161 -6.46 27.20 -12.51
C SER A 161 -6.94 28.41 -13.31
N ARG A 162 -6.07 29.38 -13.53
CA ARG A 162 -6.33 30.53 -14.42
C ARG A 162 -6.57 30.16 -15.88
N LEU A 163 -6.30 28.93 -16.24
CA LEU A 163 -6.69 28.39 -17.57
C LEU A 163 -8.19 28.12 -17.69
N ASN A 164 -8.90 28.08 -16.56
CA ASN A 164 -10.35 27.96 -16.52
C ASN A 164 -10.98 29.36 -16.49
N PRO A 165 -12.10 29.61 -17.18
CA PRO A 165 -12.76 30.91 -17.21
C PRO A 165 -13.12 31.46 -15.82
N ASP A 166 -13.48 30.56 -14.88
CA ASP A 166 -13.87 30.89 -13.50
C ASP A 166 -12.74 30.67 -12.48
N GLY A 167 -11.52 30.41 -12.94
CA GLY A 167 -10.38 30.11 -12.08
C GLY A 167 -9.79 31.38 -11.43
N ASP A 168 -9.75 31.43 -10.10
CA ASP A 168 -9.21 32.57 -9.33
C ASP A 168 -7.70 32.48 -9.06
N GLY A 169 -7.06 31.41 -9.47
CA GLY A 169 -5.62 31.13 -9.31
C GLY A 169 -5.22 30.69 -7.89
N LYS A 170 -6.17 30.38 -7.01
CA LYS A 170 -5.90 29.98 -5.61
C LYS A 170 -5.86 28.46 -5.49
N GLY A 171 -4.67 27.88 -5.31
CA GLY A 171 -4.49 26.43 -5.18
C GLY A 171 -5.04 25.83 -3.89
N GLY A 172 -4.69 26.40 -2.76
CA GLY A 172 -5.06 25.91 -1.43
C GLY A 172 -3.85 25.56 -0.57
N THR A 173 -4.11 25.22 0.69
CA THR A 173 -3.08 24.83 1.66
C THR A 173 -3.46 23.51 2.32
N TYR A 174 -2.49 22.60 2.45
CA TYR A 174 -2.65 21.36 3.18
C TYR A 174 -2.08 21.48 4.59
N PHE A 175 -2.92 21.21 5.59
CA PHE A 175 -2.51 21.07 6.97
C PHE A 175 -2.52 19.60 7.36
N GLY A 176 -1.35 19.05 7.66
CA GLY A 176 -1.20 17.68 8.12
C GLY A 176 -0.54 17.62 9.50
N ALA A 177 -0.90 16.62 10.30
CA ALA A 177 -0.25 16.35 11.58
C ALA A 177 1.26 16.14 11.42
N THR A 178 2.03 16.41 12.47
CA THR A 178 3.46 16.08 12.50
C THR A 178 3.66 14.57 12.31
N GLY A 179 4.61 14.19 11.48
CA GLY A 179 4.88 12.78 11.18
C GLY A 179 3.91 12.11 10.18
N CYS A 180 2.96 12.84 9.58
CA CYS A 180 2.07 12.26 8.55
C CYS A 180 2.73 12.07 7.18
N GLY A 181 4.02 12.39 7.05
CA GLY A 181 4.76 12.22 5.79
C GLY A 181 4.47 13.29 4.74
N LYS A 182 4.22 14.55 5.15
CA LYS A 182 3.95 15.66 4.23
C LYS A 182 5.19 16.26 3.56
N SER A 183 6.38 15.87 3.98
CA SER A 183 7.69 16.30 3.46
C SER A 183 8.49 15.11 3.02
#